data_b32276270b21647226f0286c31cc413c
#
_entry.id   b32276270b21647226f0286c31cc413c
#
_cell.length_a   1.000
_cell.length_b   1.000
_cell.length_c   1.000
_cell.angle_alpha   90.00
_cell.angle_beta   90.00
_cell.angle_gamma   90.00
#
_symmetry.space_group_name_H-M   'P 1'
#
loop_
_entity.id
_entity.type
_entity.pdbx_description
1 polymer ?
#
loop_
_entity_poly.entity_id
_entity_poly.type
_entity_poly.pdbx_seq_one_letter_code
_entity_poly.pdbx_strand_id
1 'polypeptide(L)'
;MPWGSRRRFIKVVGVGGAVAVFGGYGLARVDGMPPEAVEAWQGPRPDEPDPRRWVLGHAILAPNPHNMQPWIADLREPGAIDLRVDPDRLLPATDPFGRQIVIGHGCFMELARIAASARGLRAEIAYFPDGPMDGDALSDRRIARIILRDGAEPDPLFAQVLARRSNKEPYDTGRPVAAEHLATLAAQPLPDTVALTLEAAPDRVRTFRELTKAAMLVELATPAALAESVDRTRIGAAEIAAHRDGIDLHGPFFWLARQAGLMTREKAMTPGTLAHQGGIDYATSYMDSSMAFGWLDTAANDRPSQLDAGRAYVRLNLAATAIGLGMHPLSQALQEYPEMVEPRRAVLQDTGTPGDRHLQMLFRMGYAPMPAPSPRRPIEDVIIA
;
A
#
# COMPACT_ATOMS: atom_id res chain seq x y z
N MET A 1 0.33 29.01 4.50
CA MET A 1 1.01 28.86 3.19
C MET A 1 2.09 27.80 3.33
N PRO A 2 1.95 26.63 2.78
CA PRO A 2 3.07 25.71 2.68
C PRO A 2 3.22 25.14 1.27
N TRP A 3 3.91 25.88 0.45
CA TRP A 3 4.38 25.45 -0.87
C TRP A 3 5.90 25.15 -0.83
N GLY A 4 6.45 24.80 0.33
CA GLY A 4 7.91 24.76 0.54
C GLY A 4 8.63 23.54 -0.04
N SER A 5 8.02 22.36 -0.08
CA SER A 5 8.73 21.12 -0.46
C SER A 5 8.85 20.94 -1.97
N ARG A 6 7.81 21.25 -2.73
CA ARG A 6 7.88 21.29 -4.21
C ARG A 6 8.88 22.32 -4.72
N ARG A 7 9.03 23.46 -4.01
CA ARG A 7 10.02 24.49 -4.36
C ARG A 7 11.47 24.08 -4.08
N ARG A 8 11.75 23.23 -3.09
CA ARG A 8 13.13 22.74 -2.89
C ARG A 8 13.54 21.72 -3.94
N PHE A 9 12.68 20.80 -4.32
CA PHE A 9 12.92 19.86 -5.42
C PHE A 9 13.11 20.59 -6.76
N ILE A 10 12.28 21.62 -7.03
CA ILE A 10 12.41 22.47 -8.24
C ILE A 10 13.66 23.37 -8.19
N LYS A 11 14.14 23.77 -6.99
CA LYS A 11 15.37 24.60 -6.88
C LYS A 11 16.66 23.84 -7.19
N VAL A 12 16.70 22.52 -7.05
CA VAL A 12 17.88 21.71 -7.42
C VAL A 12 17.99 21.53 -8.94
N VAL A 13 16.91 21.63 -9.68
CA VAL A 13 16.89 21.61 -11.17
C VAL A 13 17.05 23.00 -11.80
N GLY A 14 17.05 24.05 -10.99
CA GLY A 14 16.99 25.47 -11.41
C GLY A 14 18.32 26.14 -11.75
N VAL A 15 19.36 25.42 -12.13
CA VAL A 15 20.60 26.03 -12.68
C VAL A 15 20.65 25.78 -14.18
N GLY A 16 20.06 26.71 -14.92
CA GLY A 16 20.26 26.87 -16.35
C GLY A 16 19.06 26.55 -17.24
N GLY A 17 18.15 27.49 -17.42
CA GLY A 17 17.20 27.45 -18.53
C GLY A 17 15.83 28.02 -18.16
N ALA A 18 15.51 29.18 -18.71
CA ALA A 18 14.18 29.76 -18.68
C ALA A 18 13.16 28.74 -19.24
N VAL A 19 12.31 28.18 -18.38
CA VAL A 19 11.13 27.47 -18.83
C VAL A 19 10.15 28.54 -19.33
N ALA A 20 10.12 28.71 -20.64
CA ALA A 20 9.08 29.50 -21.31
C ALA A 20 7.71 28.89 -20.96
N VAL A 21 6.84 29.69 -20.38
CA VAL A 21 5.44 29.37 -20.12
C VAL A 21 4.73 29.29 -21.47
N PHE A 22 4.78 28.12 -22.10
CA PHE A 22 3.93 27.82 -23.25
C PHE A 22 2.84 26.82 -22.81
N GLY A 23 1.62 27.35 -22.75
CA GLY A 23 0.38 26.56 -22.72
C GLY A 23 0.19 25.61 -21.56
N GLY A 24 -0.22 26.11 -20.41
CA GLY A 24 -0.44 25.32 -19.17
C GLY A 24 -1.41 24.12 -19.27
N TYR A 25 -2.13 23.96 -20.38
CA TYR A 25 -3.04 22.82 -20.60
C TYR A 25 -2.41 21.65 -21.37
N GLY A 26 -1.41 21.88 -22.20
CA GLY A 26 -0.75 20.84 -22.99
C GLY A 26 0.28 20.05 -22.18
N LEU A 27 1.07 20.71 -21.34
CA LEU A 27 2.11 20.08 -20.54
C LEU A 27 1.57 19.16 -19.44
N ALA A 28 0.41 19.47 -18.86
CA ALA A 28 -0.20 18.64 -17.81
C ALA A 28 -0.61 17.23 -18.29
N ARG A 29 -0.75 17.03 -19.60
CA ARG A 29 -1.10 15.74 -20.21
C ARG A 29 0.11 14.95 -20.72
N VAL A 30 1.30 15.54 -20.71
CA VAL A 30 2.51 14.84 -21.15
C VAL A 30 2.85 13.75 -20.12
N ASP A 31 2.93 12.50 -20.60
CA ASP A 31 3.27 11.33 -19.80
C ASP A 31 2.35 11.16 -18.56
N GLY A 32 1.06 11.49 -18.69
CA GLY A 32 0.07 11.35 -17.63
C GLY A 32 -0.28 9.89 -17.35
N MET A 33 -1.00 9.65 -16.24
CA MET A 33 -1.52 8.33 -15.90
C MET A 33 -2.40 7.79 -17.03
N PRO A 34 -2.10 6.60 -17.61
CA PRO A 34 -2.95 5.98 -18.60
C PRO A 34 -4.34 5.67 -18.03
N PRO A 35 -5.44 6.07 -18.70
CA PRO A 35 -6.80 5.82 -18.20
C PRO A 35 -7.07 4.34 -17.91
N GLU A 36 -6.59 3.46 -18.78
CA GLU A 36 -6.75 2.01 -18.66
C GLU A 36 -6.02 1.42 -17.44
N ALA A 37 -4.96 2.07 -16.97
CA ALA A 37 -4.23 1.63 -15.79
C ALA A 37 -4.99 1.89 -14.48
N VAL A 38 -5.98 2.76 -14.50
CA VAL A 38 -6.79 3.13 -13.32
C VAL A 38 -8.28 2.81 -13.48
N GLU A 39 -8.66 2.15 -14.55
CA GLU A 39 -10.04 1.80 -14.88
C GLU A 39 -10.70 0.97 -13.76
N ALA A 40 -9.97 0.06 -13.13
CA ALA A 40 -10.47 -0.76 -12.01
C ALA A 40 -11.05 0.07 -10.85
N TRP A 41 -10.62 1.32 -10.67
CA TRP A 41 -11.16 2.22 -9.64
C TRP A 41 -12.56 2.77 -9.95
N GLN A 42 -13.10 2.50 -11.13
CA GLN A 42 -14.50 2.77 -11.45
C GLN A 42 -15.43 1.69 -10.87
N GLY A 43 -14.85 0.58 -10.40
CA GLY A 43 -15.57 -0.59 -9.93
C GLY A 43 -16.10 -1.47 -11.07
N PRO A 44 -16.59 -2.67 -10.74
CA PRO A 44 -17.23 -3.55 -11.71
C PRO A 44 -18.58 -2.97 -12.16
N ARG A 45 -19.07 -3.43 -13.31
CA ARG A 45 -20.40 -3.03 -13.79
C ARG A 45 -21.47 -3.37 -12.74
N PRO A 46 -22.44 -2.47 -12.49
CA PRO A 46 -23.51 -2.74 -11.51
C PRO A 46 -24.32 -3.99 -11.81
N ASP A 47 -24.47 -4.33 -13.10
CA ASP A 47 -25.20 -5.48 -13.63
C ASP A 47 -24.35 -6.74 -13.85
N GLU A 48 -23.11 -6.80 -13.28
CA GLU A 48 -22.27 -7.99 -13.34
C GLU A 48 -23.03 -9.20 -12.78
N PRO A 49 -23.29 -10.24 -13.62
CA PRO A 49 -24.17 -11.34 -13.23
C PRO A 49 -23.48 -12.34 -12.29
N ASP A 50 -22.16 -12.52 -12.38
CA ASP A 50 -21.44 -13.40 -11.46
C ASP A 50 -21.05 -12.61 -10.21
N PRO A 51 -21.66 -12.90 -9.04
CA PRO A 51 -21.36 -12.19 -7.81
C PRO A 51 -19.88 -12.32 -7.39
N ARG A 52 -19.19 -13.38 -7.80
CA ARG A 52 -17.77 -13.57 -7.53
C ARG A 52 -16.93 -12.55 -8.30
N ARG A 53 -17.21 -12.34 -9.59
CA ARG A 53 -16.53 -11.33 -10.41
C ARG A 53 -16.80 -9.92 -9.89
N TRP A 54 -18.03 -9.66 -9.48
CA TRP A 54 -18.38 -8.36 -8.90
C TRP A 54 -17.62 -8.09 -7.59
N VAL A 55 -17.53 -9.07 -6.71
CA VAL A 55 -16.78 -8.99 -5.45
C VAL A 55 -15.29 -8.79 -5.74
N LEU A 56 -14.73 -9.57 -6.67
CA LEU A 56 -13.31 -9.48 -7.04
C LEU A 56 -12.96 -8.13 -7.67
N GLY A 57 -13.86 -7.52 -8.46
CA GLY A 57 -13.66 -6.18 -9.02
C GLY A 57 -13.43 -5.08 -7.97
N HIS A 58 -13.90 -5.30 -6.72
CA HIS A 58 -13.58 -4.42 -5.59
C HIS A 58 -12.35 -4.90 -4.80
N ALA A 59 -12.18 -6.21 -4.66
CA ALA A 59 -11.08 -6.80 -3.88
C ALA A 59 -9.70 -6.52 -4.48
N ILE A 60 -9.58 -6.46 -5.82
CA ILE A 60 -8.32 -6.11 -6.52
C ILE A 60 -7.80 -4.71 -6.21
N LEU A 61 -8.61 -3.85 -5.59
CA LEU A 61 -8.21 -2.52 -5.14
C LEU A 61 -7.44 -2.54 -3.82
N ALA A 62 -7.21 -3.70 -3.23
CA ALA A 62 -6.53 -3.86 -1.95
C ALA A 62 -5.13 -3.22 -1.94
N PRO A 63 -4.72 -2.59 -0.82
CA PRO A 63 -3.35 -2.17 -0.63
C PRO A 63 -2.43 -3.39 -0.51
N ASN A 64 -1.25 -3.29 -1.09
CA ASN A 64 -0.27 -4.38 -1.09
C ASN A 64 1.16 -3.83 -1.29
N PRO A 65 2.21 -4.58 -0.90
CA PRO A 65 3.57 -4.09 -0.99
C PRO A 65 3.97 -3.83 -2.44
N HIS A 66 4.67 -2.72 -2.67
CA HIS A 66 5.12 -2.23 -3.99
C HIS A 66 4.04 -2.20 -5.08
N ASN A 67 2.75 -2.28 -4.72
CA ASN A 67 1.63 -2.41 -5.66
C ASN A 67 1.77 -3.60 -6.64
N MET A 68 2.41 -4.68 -6.18
CA MET A 68 2.65 -5.88 -7.01
C MET A 68 1.38 -6.66 -7.33
N GLN A 69 0.32 -6.52 -6.52
CA GLN A 69 -0.97 -7.20 -6.71
C GLN A 69 -0.77 -8.72 -6.86
N PRO A 70 -0.17 -9.39 -5.84
CA PRO A 70 0.35 -10.75 -5.95
C PRO A 70 -0.74 -11.82 -5.75
N TRP A 71 -1.88 -11.67 -6.38
CA TRP A 71 -3.03 -12.55 -6.20
C TRP A 71 -3.51 -13.16 -7.51
N ILE A 72 -3.95 -14.41 -7.41
CA ILE A 72 -4.67 -15.18 -8.41
C ILE A 72 -5.98 -15.63 -7.79
N ALA A 73 -7.10 -15.39 -8.45
CA ALA A 73 -8.44 -15.84 -8.05
C ALA A 73 -8.92 -16.94 -8.99
N ASP A 74 -8.96 -18.17 -8.52
CA ASP A 74 -9.40 -19.33 -9.28
C ASP A 74 -10.92 -19.51 -9.10
N LEU A 75 -11.68 -19.41 -10.17
CA LEU A 75 -13.14 -19.52 -10.23
C LEU A 75 -13.65 -20.82 -10.84
N ARG A 76 -12.78 -21.76 -11.18
CA ARG A 76 -13.16 -23.03 -11.83
C ARG A 76 -14.06 -23.89 -10.97
N GLU A 77 -13.98 -23.78 -9.63
CA GLU A 77 -14.92 -24.41 -8.71
C GLU A 77 -16.20 -23.56 -8.62
N PRO A 78 -17.38 -24.11 -9.00
CA PRO A 78 -18.64 -23.38 -8.95
C PRO A 78 -18.98 -22.85 -7.55
N GLY A 79 -19.33 -21.57 -7.44
CA GLY A 79 -19.74 -20.92 -6.18
C GLY A 79 -18.59 -20.59 -5.22
N ALA A 80 -17.35 -20.89 -5.58
CA ALA A 80 -16.16 -20.60 -4.78
C ALA A 80 -15.21 -19.61 -5.48
N ILE A 81 -14.42 -18.91 -4.68
CA ILE A 81 -13.23 -18.18 -5.10
C ILE A 81 -12.06 -18.80 -4.33
N ASP A 82 -11.14 -19.46 -5.03
CA ASP A 82 -9.90 -19.94 -4.45
C ASP A 82 -8.79 -18.91 -4.66
N LEU A 83 -8.37 -18.26 -3.58
CA LEU A 83 -7.35 -17.22 -3.62
C LEU A 83 -5.96 -17.85 -3.43
N ARG A 84 -5.03 -17.54 -4.33
CA ARG A 84 -3.65 -18.01 -4.34
C ARG A 84 -2.68 -16.84 -4.46
N VAL A 85 -1.41 -17.08 -4.09
CA VAL A 85 -0.31 -16.16 -4.37
C VAL A 85 0.12 -16.30 -5.83
N ASP A 86 0.42 -15.19 -6.48
CA ASP A 86 1.11 -15.13 -7.76
C ASP A 86 2.64 -15.14 -7.50
N PRO A 87 3.35 -16.24 -7.79
CA PRO A 87 4.77 -16.40 -7.46
C PRO A 87 5.68 -15.44 -8.26
N ASP A 88 5.23 -14.95 -9.42
CA ASP A 88 6.00 -14.02 -10.24
C ASP A 88 5.99 -12.58 -9.68
N ARG A 89 5.21 -12.35 -8.61
CA ARG A 89 4.98 -11.05 -8.00
C ARG A 89 5.48 -10.95 -6.56
N LEU A 90 6.36 -11.84 -6.17
CA LEU A 90 7.01 -11.83 -4.87
C LEU A 90 8.08 -10.73 -4.80
N LEU A 91 8.50 -10.44 -3.58
CA LEU A 91 9.50 -9.42 -3.22
C LEU A 91 10.63 -10.06 -2.39
N PRO A 92 11.47 -10.90 -3.00
CA PRO A 92 12.44 -11.72 -2.24
C PRO A 92 13.48 -10.91 -1.48
N ALA A 93 13.76 -9.66 -1.84
CA ALA A 93 14.71 -8.82 -1.13
C ALA A 93 14.07 -8.03 0.01
N THR A 94 12.88 -7.45 -0.20
CA THR A 94 12.22 -6.59 0.80
C THR A 94 11.17 -7.32 1.65
N ASP A 95 10.70 -8.49 1.20
CA ASP A 95 9.73 -9.34 1.92
C ASP A 95 10.14 -10.83 1.81
N PRO A 96 11.34 -11.23 2.29
CA PRO A 96 11.91 -12.56 2.03
C PRO A 96 11.04 -13.71 2.54
N PHE A 97 10.25 -13.48 3.57
CA PHE A 97 9.32 -14.47 4.13
C PHE A 97 7.88 -14.31 3.64
N GLY A 98 7.60 -13.33 2.76
CA GLY A 98 6.28 -13.07 2.19
C GLY A 98 5.23 -12.59 3.20
N ARG A 99 5.65 -12.07 4.37
CA ARG A 99 4.76 -11.60 5.42
C ARG A 99 3.89 -10.43 4.94
N GLN A 100 4.47 -9.43 4.28
CA GLN A 100 3.74 -8.28 3.76
C GLN A 100 2.79 -8.67 2.62
N ILE A 101 3.19 -9.64 1.80
CA ILE A 101 2.34 -10.22 0.75
C ILE A 101 1.12 -10.89 1.36
N VAL A 102 1.29 -11.70 2.42
CA VAL A 102 0.16 -12.33 3.13
C VAL A 102 -0.76 -11.28 3.77
N ILE A 103 -0.21 -10.24 4.39
CA ILE A 103 -0.99 -9.10 4.90
C ILE A 103 -1.80 -8.46 3.76
N GLY A 104 -1.22 -8.29 2.58
CA GLY A 104 -1.92 -7.80 1.37
C GLY A 104 -3.10 -8.68 0.96
N HIS A 105 -2.97 -10.01 1.08
CA HIS A 105 -4.08 -10.94 0.86
C HIS A 105 -5.17 -10.81 1.92
N GLY A 106 -4.81 -10.52 3.17
CA GLY A 106 -5.76 -10.15 4.22
C GLY A 106 -6.58 -8.91 3.85
N CYS A 107 -5.91 -7.86 3.31
CA CYS A 107 -6.60 -6.68 2.80
C CYS A 107 -7.57 -7.03 1.65
N PHE A 108 -7.14 -7.89 0.72
CA PHE A 108 -7.96 -8.36 -0.40
C PHE A 108 -9.23 -9.08 0.10
N MET A 109 -9.08 -10.02 1.03
CA MET A 109 -10.19 -10.78 1.59
C MET A 109 -11.21 -9.91 2.32
N GLU A 110 -10.75 -8.91 3.07
CA GLU A 110 -11.66 -8.01 3.76
C GLU A 110 -12.42 -7.10 2.79
N LEU A 111 -11.77 -6.61 1.73
CA LEU A 111 -12.50 -5.89 0.66
C LEU A 111 -13.50 -6.80 -0.04
N ALA A 112 -13.18 -8.06 -0.28
CA ALA A 112 -14.12 -9.04 -0.82
C ALA A 112 -15.33 -9.24 0.09
N ARG A 113 -15.11 -9.36 1.42
CA ARG A 113 -16.18 -9.50 2.42
C ARG A 113 -17.10 -8.27 2.45
N ILE A 114 -16.49 -7.07 2.48
CA ILE A 114 -17.22 -5.80 2.48
C ILE A 114 -18.02 -5.64 1.17
N ALA A 115 -17.41 -5.95 0.03
CA ALA A 115 -18.12 -5.91 -1.26
C ALA A 115 -19.27 -6.92 -1.32
N ALA A 116 -19.07 -8.16 -0.89
CA ALA A 116 -20.13 -9.16 -0.85
C ALA A 116 -21.34 -8.67 -0.04
N SER A 117 -21.11 -8.06 1.11
CA SER A 117 -22.17 -7.55 1.99
C SER A 117 -23.05 -6.50 1.31
N ALA A 118 -22.49 -5.68 0.40
CA ALA A 118 -23.25 -4.68 -0.35
C ALA A 118 -24.28 -5.29 -1.32
N ARG A 119 -24.16 -6.60 -1.62
CA ARG A 119 -25.14 -7.39 -2.36
C ARG A 119 -25.96 -8.33 -1.47
N GLY A 120 -25.93 -8.13 -0.15
CA GLY A 120 -26.62 -9.00 0.80
C GLY A 120 -25.97 -10.38 0.96
N LEU A 121 -24.70 -10.52 0.50
CA LEU A 121 -23.98 -11.80 0.53
C LEU A 121 -22.96 -11.82 1.66
N ARG A 122 -22.94 -12.90 2.43
CA ARG A 122 -21.93 -13.20 3.43
C ARG A 122 -20.79 -13.99 2.78
N ALA A 123 -19.55 -13.48 2.89
CA ALA A 123 -18.37 -14.20 2.49
C ALA A 123 -17.89 -15.12 3.64
N GLU A 124 -18.03 -16.41 3.46
CA GLU A 124 -17.44 -17.44 4.33
C GLU A 124 -16.01 -17.70 3.86
N ILE A 125 -15.03 -17.36 4.70
CA ILE A 125 -13.60 -17.40 4.34
C ILE A 125 -12.90 -18.48 5.16
N ALA A 126 -12.44 -19.53 4.48
CA ALA A 126 -11.59 -20.55 5.07
C ALA A 126 -10.12 -20.26 4.73
N TYR A 127 -9.30 -20.01 5.74
CA TYR A 127 -7.86 -19.82 5.58
C TYR A 127 -7.16 -21.16 5.34
N PHE A 128 -6.25 -21.18 4.39
CA PHE A 128 -5.37 -22.32 4.09
C PHE A 128 -6.12 -23.66 3.99
N PRO A 129 -7.09 -23.79 3.07
CA PRO A 129 -7.95 -24.98 3.00
C PRO A 129 -7.18 -26.27 2.64
N ASP A 130 -5.94 -26.15 2.15
CA ASP A 130 -5.03 -27.26 1.85
C ASP A 130 -4.14 -27.66 3.07
N GLY A 131 -4.45 -27.13 4.25
CA GLY A 131 -3.66 -27.24 5.48
C GLY A 131 -2.71 -26.05 5.69
N PRO A 132 -2.09 -25.94 6.86
CA PRO A 132 -1.21 -24.84 7.23
C PRO A 132 -0.14 -24.56 6.15
N MET A 133 0.17 -23.28 5.93
CA MET A 133 1.28 -22.85 5.07
C MET A 133 2.48 -22.55 5.99
N ASP A 134 3.12 -23.61 6.45
CA ASP A 134 4.28 -23.51 7.33
C ASP A 134 5.55 -23.25 6.51
N GLY A 135 6.54 -22.62 7.16
CA GLY A 135 7.83 -22.30 6.57
C GLY A 135 7.90 -20.90 5.98
N ASP A 136 9.08 -20.55 5.51
CA ASP A 136 9.44 -19.18 5.10
C ASP A 136 8.97 -18.86 3.69
N ALA A 137 8.84 -19.86 2.81
CA ALA A 137 8.47 -19.64 1.40
C ALA A 137 6.96 -19.71 1.20
N LEU A 138 6.44 -18.76 0.43
CA LEU A 138 5.08 -18.84 -0.12
C LEU A 138 5.05 -19.84 -1.27
N SER A 139 3.99 -20.66 -1.31
CA SER A 139 3.74 -21.65 -2.36
C SER A 139 2.51 -21.26 -3.19
N ASP A 140 2.25 -21.99 -4.25
CA ASP A 140 1.07 -21.87 -5.13
C ASP A 140 -0.22 -22.44 -4.50
N ARG A 141 -0.16 -22.93 -3.23
CA ARG A 141 -1.31 -23.41 -2.49
C ARG A 141 -2.32 -22.29 -2.23
N ARG A 142 -3.57 -22.68 -1.94
CA ARG A 142 -4.60 -21.70 -1.63
C ARG A 142 -4.31 -21.00 -0.31
N ILE A 143 -4.29 -19.68 -0.36
CA ILE A 143 -4.27 -18.82 0.85
C ILE A 143 -5.65 -18.83 1.52
N ALA A 144 -6.71 -18.79 0.70
CA ALA A 144 -8.07 -18.85 1.22
C ALA A 144 -9.02 -19.44 0.19
N ARG A 145 -10.13 -20.00 0.69
CA ARG A 145 -11.35 -20.27 -0.08
C ARG A 145 -12.46 -19.37 0.44
N ILE A 146 -13.12 -18.65 -0.47
CA ILE A 146 -14.24 -17.76 -0.16
C ILE A 146 -15.48 -18.32 -0.82
N ILE A 147 -16.54 -18.54 -0.04
CA ILE A 147 -17.87 -18.98 -0.51
C ILE A 147 -18.87 -17.87 -0.18
N LEU A 148 -19.64 -17.47 -1.18
CA LEU A 148 -20.68 -16.45 -1.01
C LEU A 148 -21.99 -17.12 -0.64
N ARG A 149 -22.65 -16.64 0.45
CA ARG A 149 -23.94 -17.09 0.95
C ARG A 149 -24.86 -15.90 1.14
N ASP A 150 -26.16 -16.11 1.00
CA ASP A 150 -27.14 -15.05 1.30
C ASP A 150 -27.16 -14.67 2.79
N GLY A 151 -27.66 -13.47 3.08
CA GLY A 151 -27.99 -13.05 4.44
C GLY A 151 -26.91 -12.25 5.14
N ALA A 152 -26.29 -11.28 4.48
CA ALA A 152 -25.44 -10.28 5.12
C ALA A 152 -26.08 -8.90 5.11
N GLU A 153 -25.92 -8.15 6.19
CA GLU A 153 -26.18 -6.71 6.20
C GLU A 153 -25.04 -5.96 5.53
N PRO A 154 -25.35 -4.91 4.73
CA PRO A 154 -24.33 -4.11 4.08
C PRO A 154 -23.37 -3.44 5.08
N ASP A 155 -22.09 -3.63 4.88
CA ASP A 155 -21.06 -2.94 5.65
C ASP A 155 -20.96 -1.47 5.17
N PRO A 156 -21.12 -0.46 6.04
CA PRO A 156 -21.11 0.95 5.65
C PRO A 156 -19.79 1.40 5.03
N LEU A 157 -18.70 0.71 5.30
CA LEU A 157 -17.38 1.00 4.72
C LEU A 157 -17.32 0.69 3.22
N PHE A 158 -18.28 -0.04 2.66
CA PHE A 158 -18.36 -0.29 1.22
C PHE A 158 -18.33 1.02 0.40
N ALA A 159 -19.02 2.05 0.87
CA ALA A 159 -19.04 3.36 0.22
C ALA A 159 -17.64 3.99 0.01
N GLN A 160 -16.63 3.53 0.75
CA GLN A 160 -15.27 4.06 0.70
C GLN A 160 -14.32 3.24 -0.19
N VAL A 161 -14.71 2.06 -0.66
CA VAL A 161 -13.82 1.13 -1.37
C VAL A 161 -13.18 1.78 -2.60
N LEU A 162 -13.99 2.44 -3.43
CA LEU A 162 -13.51 3.09 -4.66
C LEU A 162 -12.74 4.41 -4.38
N ALA A 163 -12.97 5.03 -3.23
CA ALA A 163 -12.31 6.28 -2.83
C ALA A 163 -10.99 6.05 -2.07
N ARG A 164 -10.83 4.88 -1.41
CA ARG A 164 -9.66 4.56 -0.57
C ARG A 164 -8.34 4.68 -1.34
N ARG A 165 -7.36 5.32 -0.70
CA ARG A 165 -5.98 5.41 -1.21
C ARG A 165 -4.99 5.14 -0.07
N SER A 166 -3.78 4.68 -0.39
CA SER A 166 -2.61 4.84 0.48
C SER A 166 -2.03 6.23 0.21
N ASN A 167 -2.20 7.14 1.17
CA ASN A 167 -1.86 8.54 0.97
C ASN A 167 -0.38 8.80 1.29
N LYS A 168 0.47 8.79 0.25
CA LYS A 168 1.92 9.02 0.35
C LYS A 168 2.30 10.50 0.35
N GLU A 169 1.34 11.42 0.18
CA GLU A 169 1.64 12.85 0.16
C GLU A 169 2.18 13.31 1.53
N PRO A 170 2.99 14.37 1.55
CA PRO A 170 3.32 15.05 2.80
C PRO A 170 2.05 15.59 3.46
N TYR A 171 1.88 15.28 4.76
CA TYR A 171 0.73 15.76 5.53
C TYR A 171 0.92 17.20 5.99
N ASP A 172 -0.19 17.87 6.26
CA ASP A 172 -0.22 19.21 6.84
C ASP A 172 0.30 19.19 8.29
N THR A 173 1.53 19.65 8.50
CA THR A 173 2.18 19.68 9.81
C THR A 173 1.62 20.73 10.75
N GLY A 174 0.82 21.65 10.25
CA GLY A 174 0.06 22.63 11.06
C GLY A 174 -1.26 22.09 11.61
N ARG A 175 -1.67 20.87 11.20
CA ARG A 175 -2.96 20.28 11.56
C ARG A 175 -2.79 18.95 12.31
N PRO A 176 -2.85 18.95 13.65
CA PRO A 176 -2.84 17.71 14.43
C PRO A 176 -4.00 16.78 14.04
N VAL A 177 -3.80 15.47 14.18
CA VAL A 177 -4.90 14.51 14.01
C VAL A 177 -5.90 14.68 15.14
N ALA A 178 -7.16 14.89 14.80
CA ALA A 178 -8.23 15.13 15.75
C ALA A 178 -8.50 13.88 16.62
N ALA A 179 -8.73 14.08 17.91
CA ALA A 179 -8.97 12.97 18.85
C ALA A 179 -10.21 12.14 18.48
N GLU A 180 -11.27 12.80 17.97
CA GLU A 180 -12.47 12.13 17.47
C GLU A 180 -12.19 11.22 16.26
N HIS A 181 -11.22 11.56 15.42
CA HIS A 181 -10.80 10.71 14.31
C HIS A 181 -10.05 9.47 14.81
N LEU A 182 -9.17 9.62 15.79
CA LEU A 182 -8.51 8.48 16.44
C LEU A 182 -9.52 7.57 17.15
N ALA A 183 -10.51 8.15 17.85
CA ALA A 183 -11.58 7.40 18.48
C ALA A 183 -12.43 6.63 17.46
N THR A 184 -12.71 7.23 16.29
CA THR A 184 -13.41 6.56 15.17
C THR A 184 -12.65 5.35 14.67
N LEU A 185 -11.32 5.44 14.55
CA LEU A 185 -10.49 4.30 14.15
C LEU A 185 -10.45 3.23 15.27
N ALA A 186 -10.29 3.63 16.52
CA ALA A 186 -10.25 2.71 17.65
C ALA A 186 -11.58 1.93 17.85
N ALA A 187 -12.70 2.50 17.42
CA ALA A 187 -14.02 1.87 17.50
C ALA A 187 -14.32 0.88 16.36
N GLN A 188 -13.42 0.73 15.38
CA GLN A 188 -13.66 -0.21 14.28
C GLN A 188 -13.66 -1.67 14.78
N PRO A 189 -14.62 -2.50 14.31
CA PRO A 189 -14.58 -3.93 14.59
C PRO A 189 -13.41 -4.58 13.85
N LEU A 190 -12.39 -5.03 14.60
CA LEU A 190 -11.21 -5.72 14.08
C LEU A 190 -11.29 -7.20 14.44
N PRO A 191 -10.53 -8.08 13.76
CA PRO A 191 -10.35 -9.46 14.21
C PRO A 191 -9.83 -9.52 15.66
N ASP A 192 -10.38 -10.42 16.48
CA ASP A 192 -10.04 -10.54 17.91
C ASP A 192 -8.54 -10.87 18.16
N THR A 193 -7.88 -11.41 17.15
CA THR A 193 -6.44 -11.72 17.16
C THR A 193 -5.55 -10.50 17.09
N VAL A 194 -6.10 -9.33 16.68
CA VAL A 194 -5.35 -8.12 16.35
C VAL A 194 -5.58 -7.04 17.39
N ALA A 195 -4.51 -6.54 17.98
CA ALA A 195 -4.55 -5.32 18.80
C ALA A 195 -4.15 -4.10 17.98
N LEU A 196 -4.83 -2.97 18.22
CA LEU A 196 -4.56 -1.67 17.61
C LEU A 196 -4.05 -0.71 18.67
N THR A 197 -2.94 -0.05 18.39
CA THR A 197 -2.49 1.12 19.13
C THR A 197 -2.43 2.33 18.20
N LEU A 198 -2.88 3.48 18.69
CA LEU A 198 -2.84 4.77 18.00
C LEU A 198 -2.07 5.78 18.86
N GLU A 199 -1.16 6.52 18.24
CA GLU A 199 -0.25 7.43 18.92
C GLU A 199 -0.20 8.79 18.21
N ALA A 200 -0.48 9.86 18.96
CA ALA A 200 -0.47 11.23 18.44
C ALA A 200 0.24 12.23 19.38
N ALA A 201 0.82 11.77 20.49
CA ALA A 201 1.58 12.65 21.37
C ALA A 201 2.80 13.22 20.63
N PRO A 202 3.03 14.56 20.66
CA PRO A 202 4.03 15.21 19.81
C PRO A 202 5.45 14.65 19.92
N ASP A 203 5.87 14.29 21.13
CA ASP A 203 7.19 13.74 21.38
C ASP A 203 7.32 12.33 20.80
N ARG A 204 6.30 11.52 20.95
CA ARG A 204 6.22 10.17 20.39
C ARG A 204 6.22 10.21 18.85
N VAL A 205 5.40 11.11 18.29
CA VAL A 205 5.36 11.33 16.84
C VAL A 205 6.74 11.71 16.29
N ARG A 206 7.49 12.57 17.01
CA ARG A 206 8.86 12.93 16.63
C ARG A 206 9.79 11.71 16.62
N THR A 207 9.76 10.90 17.68
CA THR A 207 10.54 9.67 17.77
C THR A 207 10.21 8.70 16.61
N PHE A 208 8.94 8.46 16.33
CA PHE A 208 8.55 7.58 15.21
C PHE A 208 8.95 8.13 13.84
N ARG A 209 8.93 9.45 13.63
CA ARG A 209 9.47 10.05 12.40
C ARG A 209 10.95 9.69 12.22
N GLU A 210 11.75 9.80 13.28
CA GLU A 210 13.18 9.48 13.24
C GLU A 210 13.42 7.99 12.99
N LEU A 211 12.72 7.11 13.71
CA LEU A 211 12.84 5.66 13.57
C LEU A 211 12.44 5.17 12.18
N THR A 212 11.29 5.63 11.67
CA THR A 212 10.82 5.23 10.35
C THR A 212 11.69 5.78 9.22
N LYS A 213 12.23 6.98 9.39
CA LYS A 213 13.19 7.58 8.46
C LYS A 213 14.52 6.82 8.45
N ALA A 214 15.02 6.43 9.62
CA ALA A 214 16.23 5.61 9.72
C ALA A 214 16.05 4.25 9.01
N ALA A 215 14.91 3.59 9.20
CA ALA A 215 14.60 2.33 8.52
C ALA A 215 14.52 2.50 6.99
N MET A 216 13.90 3.58 6.50
CA MET A 216 13.86 3.89 5.06
C MET A 216 15.25 4.11 4.50
N LEU A 217 16.12 4.81 5.22
CA LEU A 217 17.50 5.02 4.77
C LEU A 217 18.30 3.71 4.71
N VAL A 218 18.04 2.76 5.61
CA VAL A 218 18.62 1.40 5.54
C VAL A 218 18.13 0.65 4.31
N GLU A 219 16.82 0.68 4.00
CA GLU A 219 16.29 0.06 2.78
C GLU A 219 16.96 0.64 1.53
N LEU A 220 17.06 1.97 1.43
CA LEU A 220 17.66 2.66 0.28
C LEU A 220 19.19 2.47 0.19
N ALA A 221 19.86 2.17 1.31
CA ALA A 221 21.28 1.86 1.35
C ALA A 221 21.60 0.38 1.13
N THR A 222 20.60 -0.52 1.25
CA THR A 222 20.77 -1.97 1.04
C THR A 222 20.66 -2.29 -0.46
N PRO A 223 21.75 -2.72 -1.13
CA PRO A 223 21.77 -2.85 -2.60
C PRO A 223 20.66 -3.74 -3.15
N ALA A 224 20.37 -4.88 -2.52
CA ALA A 224 19.34 -5.81 -2.97
C ALA A 224 17.93 -5.22 -2.84
N ALA A 225 17.63 -4.55 -1.73
CA ALA A 225 16.34 -3.91 -1.48
C ALA A 225 16.11 -2.71 -2.41
N LEU A 226 17.13 -1.88 -2.60
CA LEU A 226 17.08 -0.76 -3.55
C LEU A 226 16.88 -1.26 -4.99
N ALA A 227 17.63 -2.28 -5.41
CA ALA A 227 17.52 -2.84 -6.76
C ALA A 227 16.12 -3.40 -7.01
N GLU A 228 15.54 -4.13 -6.06
CA GLU A 228 14.16 -4.62 -6.16
C GLU A 228 13.16 -3.46 -6.26
N SER A 229 13.25 -2.45 -5.39
CA SER A 229 12.36 -1.29 -5.43
C SER A 229 12.45 -0.53 -6.76
N VAL A 230 13.66 -0.37 -7.32
CA VAL A 230 13.89 0.27 -8.63
C VAL A 230 13.32 -0.58 -9.76
N ASP A 231 13.48 -1.91 -9.72
CA ASP A 231 12.93 -2.83 -10.72
C ASP A 231 11.39 -2.84 -10.71
N ARG A 232 10.78 -2.71 -9.53
CA ARG A 232 9.33 -2.61 -9.35
C ARG A 232 8.77 -1.20 -9.60
N THR A 233 9.60 -0.25 -10.02
CA THR A 233 9.17 1.11 -10.39
C THR A 233 8.83 1.16 -11.89
N ARG A 234 7.68 1.75 -12.23
CA ARG A 234 7.19 1.98 -13.60
C ARG A 234 7.38 3.46 -13.93
N ILE A 235 8.28 3.73 -14.87
CA ILE A 235 8.68 5.10 -15.21
C ILE A 235 8.02 5.53 -16.51
N GLY A 236 7.00 6.38 -16.41
CA GLY A 236 6.25 6.95 -17.51
C GLY A 236 5.06 6.13 -17.97
N ALA A 237 4.17 6.81 -18.71
CA ALA A 237 2.87 6.28 -19.13
C ALA A 237 2.97 4.92 -19.85
N ALA A 238 3.97 4.73 -20.69
CA ALA A 238 4.11 3.50 -21.48
C ALA A 238 4.40 2.26 -20.60
N GLU A 239 5.30 2.38 -19.60
CA GLU A 239 5.56 1.27 -18.69
C GLU A 239 4.36 1.01 -17.77
N ILE A 240 3.70 2.08 -17.30
CA ILE A 240 2.49 1.97 -16.48
C ILE A 240 1.37 1.26 -17.24
N ALA A 241 1.13 1.62 -18.50
CA ALA A 241 0.12 0.97 -19.34
C ALA A 241 0.42 -0.51 -19.59
N ALA A 242 1.70 -0.85 -19.79
CA ALA A 242 2.14 -2.20 -20.07
C ALA A 242 2.02 -3.15 -18.86
N HIS A 243 2.25 -2.66 -17.65
CA HIS A 243 2.32 -3.50 -16.44
C HIS A 243 1.13 -3.35 -15.50
N ARG A 244 0.56 -2.13 -15.39
CA ARG A 244 -0.56 -1.76 -14.49
C ARG A 244 -0.35 -2.19 -13.03
N ASP A 245 0.92 -2.20 -12.61
CA ASP A 245 1.39 -2.55 -11.26
C ASP A 245 2.59 -1.67 -10.87
N GLY A 246 3.20 -1.98 -9.74
CA GLY A 246 4.44 -1.34 -9.31
C GLY A 246 4.27 0.07 -8.75
N ILE A 247 5.40 0.70 -8.47
CA ILE A 247 5.50 2.09 -8.01
C ILE A 247 5.49 2.98 -9.25
N ASP A 248 4.49 3.83 -9.39
CA ASP A 248 4.31 4.68 -10.57
C ASP A 248 5.01 6.03 -10.44
N LEU A 249 5.84 6.37 -11.43
CA LEU A 249 6.47 7.68 -11.62
C LEU A 249 6.09 8.22 -13.00
N HIS A 250 5.25 9.24 -13.07
CA HIS A 250 4.70 9.77 -14.31
C HIS A 250 4.53 11.29 -14.27
N GLY A 251 4.19 11.87 -15.42
CA GLY A 251 3.94 13.29 -15.59
C GLY A 251 5.12 14.07 -16.17
N PRO A 252 4.91 15.36 -16.46
CA PRO A 252 5.85 16.18 -17.24
C PRO A 252 7.28 16.24 -16.70
N PHE A 253 7.42 16.23 -15.37
CA PHE A 253 8.73 16.23 -14.72
C PHE A 253 9.51 14.95 -15.00
N PHE A 254 8.89 13.80 -14.80
CA PHE A 254 9.53 12.50 -15.03
C PHE A 254 9.80 12.27 -16.52
N TRP A 255 8.89 12.70 -17.39
CA TRP A 255 9.09 12.68 -18.83
C TRP A 255 10.33 13.46 -19.23
N LEU A 256 10.47 14.72 -18.80
CA LEU A 256 11.61 15.56 -19.12
C LEU A 256 12.93 14.97 -18.57
N ALA A 257 12.90 14.49 -17.33
CA ALA A 257 14.08 13.87 -16.69
C ALA A 257 14.53 12.61 -17.46
N ARG A 258 13.59 11.81 -17.99
CA ARG A 258 13.92 10.67 -18.86
C ARG A 258 14.51 11.12 -20.19
N GLN A 259 13.91 12.10 -20.88
CA GLN A 259 14.44 12.60 -22.15
C GLN A 259 15.86 13.16 -21.98
N ALA A 260 16.15 13.78 -20.85
CA ALA A 260 17.48 14.27 -20.51
C ALA A 260 18.45 13.16 -20.03
N GLY A 261 17.99 11.89 -19.94
CA GLY A 261 18.79 10.78 -19.42
C GLY A 261 19.14 10.91 -17.93
N LEU A 262 18.42 11.74 -17.17
CA LEU A 262 18.64 11.97 -15.75
C LEU A 262 17.88 10.98 -14.86
N MET A 263 16.79 10.38 -15.37
CA MET A 263 15.98 9.38 -14.69
C MET A 263 16.09 8.04 -15.44
N THR A 264 17.01 7.20 -14.99
CA THR A 264 17.18 5.80 -15.45
C THR A 264 17.29 4.89 -14.23
N ARG A 265 16.98 3.59 -14.36
CA ARG A 265 17.15 2.62 -13.28
C ARG A 265 18.60 2.58 -12.76
N GLU A 266 19.56 2.60 -13.66
CA GLU A 266 20.99 2.65 -13.31
C GLU A 266 21.29 3.87 -12.43
N LYS A 267 20.84 5.07 -12.83
CA LYS A 267 21.06 6.31 -12.05
C LYS A 267 20.31 6.31 -10.74
N ALA A 268 19.12 5.70 -10.67
CA ALA A 268 18.39 5.56 -9.42
C ALA A 268 19.14 4.67 -8.41
N MET A 269 19.92 3.71 -8.88
CA MET A 269 20.77 2.84 -8.06
C MET A 269 22.16 3.41 -7.79
N THR A 270 22.58 4.46 -8.49
CA THR A 270 23.94 5.01 -8.38
C THR A 270 24.00 6.15 -7.37
N PRO A 271 24.68 5.99 -6.22
CA PRO A 271 24.83 7.05 -5.22
C PRO A 271 25.39 8.35 -5.81
N GLY A 272 24.88 9.48 -5.34
CA GLY A 272 25.31 10.83 -5.78
C GLY A 272 24.67 11.32 -7.08
N THR A 273 23.88 10.52 -7.78
CA THR A 273 23.09 10.98 -8.93
C THR A 273 21.81 11.72 -8.49
N LEU A 274 21.27 12.55 -9.36
CA LEU A 274 20.01 13.27 -9.10
C LEU A 274 18.83 12.32 -8.90
N ALA A 275 18.78 11.20 -9.62
CA ALA A 275 17.72 10.21 -9.48
C ALA A 275 17.77 9.51 -8.11
N HIS A 276 18.95 9.09 -7.68
CA HIS A 276 19.17 8.46 -6.38
C HIS A 276 18.86 9.43 -5.23
N GLN A 277 19.43 10.63 -5.24
CA GLN A 277 19.18 11.63 -4.20
C GLN A 277 17.70 12.06 -4.16
N GLY A 278 17.09 12.26 -5.34
CA GLY A 278 15.68 12.58 -5.44
C GLY A 278 14.76 11.48 -4.89
N GLY A 279 15.12 10.21 -5.03
CA GLY A 279 14.42 9.08 -4.40
C GLY A 279 14.50 9.15 -2.87
N ILE A 280 15.69 9.41 -2.32
CA ILE A 280 15.90 9.58 -0.87
C ILE A 280 15.07 10.76 -0.34
N ASP A 281 15.19 11.94 -0.98
CA ASP A 281 14.49 13.15 -0.55
C ASP A 281 12.96 12.96 -0.59
N TYR A 282 12.44 12.29 -1.62
CA TYR A 282 11.03 11.95 -1.71
C TYR A 282 10.60 11.00 -0.59
N ALA A 283 11.30 9.89 -0.42
CA ALA A 283 10.97 8.87 0.57
C ALA A 283 11.04 9.41 2.02
N THR A 284 11.98 10.28 2.32
CA THR A 284 12.10 10.87 3.68
C THR A 284 11.12 12.01 3.94
N SER A 285 10.69 12.74 2.90
CA SER A 285 9.82 13.92 3.06
C SER A 285 8.44 13.58 3.64
N TYR A 286 7.86 12.45 3.29
CA TYR A 286 6.56 12.07 3.81
C TYR A 286 6.62 11.54 5.25
N MET A 287 7.78 11.01 5.69
CA MET A 287 7.98 10.60 7.09
C MET A 287 8.06 11.82 8.01
N ASP A 288 8.80 12.85 7.63
CA ASP A 288 8.94 14.09 8.38
C ASP A 288 7.60 14.84 8.59
N SER A 289 6.62 14.59 7.73
CA SER A 289 5.29 15.19 7.80
C SER A 289 4.23 14.35 8.53
N SER A 290 4.58 13.18 9.07
CA SER A 290 3.63 12.32 9.80
C SER A 290 3.09 13.02 11.04
N MET A 291 1.78 12.96 11.29
CA MET A 291 1.14 13.69 12.40
C MET A 291 0.60 12.77 13.50
N ALA A 292 0.43 11.50 13.20
CA ALA A 292 0.14 10.43 14.14
C ALA A 292 0.65 9.11 13.55
N PHE A 293 0.80 8.11 14.39
CA PHE A 293 1.14 6.75 14.02
C PHE A 293 0.12 5.78 14.59
N GLY A 294 0.04 4.63 13.98
CA GLY A 294 -0.72 3.50 14.50
C GLY A 294 -0.01 2.20 14.14
N TRP A 295 -0.22 1.19 14.95
CA TRP A 295 0.31 -0.13 14.66
C TRP A 295 -0.66 -1.24 15.05
N LEU A 296 -0.47 -2.36 14.39
CA LEU A 296 -1.22 -3.59 14.62
C LEU A 296 -0.25 -4.66 15.08
N ASP A 297 -0.59 -5.35 16.15
CA ASP A 297 0.16 -6.48 16.68
C ASP A 297 -0.74 -7.69 16.95
N THR A 298 -0.15 -8.89 16.93
CA THR A 298 -0.84 -10.18 17.12
C THR A 298 -0.06 -11.03 18.10
N ALA A 299 -0.74 -11.99 18.76
CA ALA A 299 -0.09 -12.92 19.69
C ALA A 299 0.86 -13.92 18.99
N ALA A 300 0.61 -14.23 17.71
CA ALA A 300 1.46 -15.11 16.91
C ALA A 300 1.95 -14.40 15.65
N ASN A 301 3.03 -14.89 15.03
CA ASN A 301 3.52 -14.47 13.71
C ASN A 301 3.27 -15.56 12.66
N ASP A 302 2.16 -16.25 12.78
CA ASP A 302 1.73 -17.24 11.80
C ASP A 302 0.97 -16.60 10.63
N ARG A 303 0.74 -17.36 9.58
CA ARG A 303 0.05 -16.87 8.38
C ARG A 303 -1.40 -16.41 8.64
N PRO A 304 -2.22 -17.10 9.47
CA PRO A 304 -3.53 -16.58 9.87
C PRO A 304 -3.48 -15.21 10.53
N SER A 305 -2.56 -14.99 11.46
CA SER A 305 -2.37 -13.70 12.14
C SER A 305 -1.97 -12.58 11.16
N GLN A 306 -1.14 -12.91 10.17
CA GLN A 306 -0.76 -11.97 9.10
C GLN A 306 -1.97 -11.59 8.22
N LEU A 307 -2.85 -12.55 7.89
CA LEU A 307 -4.10 -12.29 7.17
C LEU A 307 -5.03 -11.39 7.99
N ASP A 308 -5.21 -11.68 9.26
CA ASP A 308 -6.06 -10.88 10.16
C ASP A 308 -5.54 -9.45 10.32
N ALA A 309 -4.23 -9.24 10.40
CA ALA A 309 -3.62 -7.92 10.42
C ALA A 309 -3.94 -7.14 9.13
N GLY A 310 -3.92 -7.79 7.97
CA GLY A 310 -4.31 -7.19 6.69
C GLY A 310 -5.78 -6.79 6.66
N ARG A 311 -6.67 -7.66 7.16
CA ARG A 311 -8.10 -7.37 7.30
C ARG A 311 -8.35 -6.16 8.20
N ALA A 312 -7.69 -6.13 9.35
CA ALA A 312 -7.76 -4.99 10.26
C ALA A 312 -7.27 -3.70 9.58
N TYR A 313 -6.10 -3.74 8.93
CA TYR A 313 -5.52 -2.57 8.29
C TYR A 313 -6.45 -1.94 7.24
N VAL A 314 -7.01 -2.73 6.33
CA VAL A 314 -7.85 -2.15 5.27
C VAL A 314 -9.15 -1.59 5.80
N ARG A 315 -9.73 -2.16 6.86
CA ARG A 315 -10.91 -1.56 7.55
C ARG A 315 -10.57 -0.20 8.13
N LEU A 316 -9.43 -0.08 8.83
CA LEU A 316 -8.96 1.20 9.35
C LEU A 316 -8.72 2.20 8.22
N ASN A 317 -8.14 1.79 7.10
CA ASN A 317 -7.88 2.67 5.97
C ASN A 317 -9.18 3.13 5.28
N LEU A 318 -10.22 2.29 5.20
CA LEU A 318 -11.56 2.69 4.75
C LEU A 318 -12.22 3.67 5.72
N ALA A 319 -12.15 3.41 7.03
CA ALA A 319 -12.68 4.30 8.06
C ALA A 319 -11.95 5.66 8.04
N ALA A 320 -10.63 5.67 7.90
CA ALA A 320 -9.82 6.88 7.72
C ALA A 320 -10.25 7.66 6.46
N THR A 321 -10.52 6.96 5.36
CA THR A 321 -11.03 7.57 4.12
C THR A 321 -12.37 8.27 4.36
N ALA A 322 -13.29 7.64 5.09
CA ALA A 322 -14.62 8.19 5.38
C ALA A 322 -14.58 9.52 6.15
N ILE A 323 -13.54 9.72 6.98
CA ILE A 323 -13.36 10.94 7.79
C ILE A 323 -12.32 11.90 7.21
N GLY A 324 -11.85 11.66 5.97
CA GLY A 324 -10.85 12.50 5.31
C GLY A 324 -9.46 12.49 5.95
N LEU A 325 -9.12 11.43 6.68
CA LEU A 325 -7.80 11.22 7.26
C LEU A 325 -6.93 10.39 6.31
N GLY A 326 -5.76 10.92 5.95
CA GLY A 326 -4.76 10.21 5.17
C GLY A 326 -4.07 9.12 6.01
N MET A 327 -3.87 7.94 5.42
CA MET A 327 -3.22 6.80 6.04
C MET A 327 -2.25 6.13 5.07
N HIS A 328 -1.04 5.78 5.53
CA HIS A 328 0.00 5.19 4.71
C HIS A 328 0.83 4.18 5.51
N PRO A 329 0.99 2.92 5.05
CA PRO A 329 1.85 1.94 5.71
C PRO A 329 3.32 2.36 5.66
N LEU A 330 4.04 2.14 6.75
CA LEU A 330 5.49 2.30 6.85
C LEU A 330 6.10 0.94 7.23
N SER A 331 6.18 0.05 6.25
CA SER A 331 6.59 -1.34 6.46
C SER A 331 8.12 -1.53 6.50
N GLN A 332 8.91 -0.52 6.16
CA GLN A 332 10.37 -0.60 6.06
C GLN A 332 10.99 -1.16 7.34
N ALA A 333 10.66 -0.57 8.48
CA ALA A 333 11.19 -0.99 9.77
C ALA A 333 10.74 -2.41 10.22
N LEU A 334 9.82 -3.02 9.48
CA LEU A 334 9.30 -4.35 9.75
C LEU A 334 9.78 -5.40 8.73
N GLN A 335 10.64 -5.00 7.78
CA GLN A 335 11.26 -5.92 6.84
C GLN A 335 12.24 -6.85 7.57
N GLU A 336 12.46 -8.04 7.05
CA GLU A 336 13.07 -9.15 7.80
C GLU A 336 14.39 -9.63 7.16
N TYR A 337 15.12 -8.75 6.47
CA TYR A 337 16.47 -9.04 5.99
C TYR A 337 17.53 -8.50 6.98
N PRO A 338 18.80 -8.99 6.91
CA PRO A 338 19.79 -8.77 7.96
C PRO A 338 20.08 -7.32 8.30
N GLU A 339 20.13 -6.41 7.31
CA GLU A 339 20.42 -4.99 7.51
C GLU A 339 19.33 -4.26 8.29
N MET A 340 18.10 -4.80 8.29
CA MET A 340 16.96 -4.20 8.99
C MET A 340 16.82 -4.60 10.47
N VAL A 341 17.67 -5.51 10.98
CA VAL A 341 17.56 -6.03 12.36
C VAL A 341 17.59 -4.91 13.40
N GLU A 342 18.52 -3.95 13.29
CA GLU A 342 18.64 -2.87 14.28
C GLU A 342 17.50 -1.84 14.18
N PRO A 343 17.11 -1.33 12.99
CA PRO A 343 15.93 -0.48 12.86
C PRO A 343 14.65 -1.14 13.38
N ARG A 344 14.44 -2.43 13.06
CA ARG A 344 13.31 -3.21 13.53
C ARG A 344 13.29 -3.31 15.05
N ARG A 345 14.43 -3.62 15.67
CA ARG A 345 14.56 -3.70 17.14
C ARG A 345 14.22 -2.36 17.80
N ALA A 346 14.71 -1.25 17.26
CA ALA A 346 14.43 0.09 17.79
C ALA A 346 12.93 0.40 17.74
N VAL A 347 12.24 0.10 16.62
CA VAL A 347 10.80 0.29 16.51
C VAL A 347 10.03 -0.61 17.49
N LEU A 348 10.41 -1.89 17.63
CA LEU A 348 9.77 -2.81 18.58
C LEU A 348 9.91 -2.33 20.04
N GLN A 349 11.07 -1.81 20.42
CA GLN A 349 11.29 -1.23 21.74
C GLN A 349 10.42 0.01 21.97
N ASP A 350 10.31 0.87 20.96
CA ASP A 350 9.60 2.12 21.09
C ASP A 350 8.07 1.95 21.01
N THR A 351 7.55 0.99 20.24
CA THR A 351 6.11 0.67 20.25
C THR A 351 5.66 0.09 21.58
N GLY A 352 6.57 -0.39 22.41
CA GLY A 352 6.24 -1.08 23.66
C GLY A 352 5.48 -2.39 23.40
N THR A 353 5.57 -2.96 22.19
CA THR A 353 4.95 -4.24 21.87
C THR A 353 5.50 -5.31 22.82
N PRO A 354 4.65 -5.98 23.63
CA PRO A 354 5.09 -7.02 24.55
C PRO A 354 5.89 -8.12 23.84
N GLY A 355 6.85 -8.72 24.54
CA GLY A 355 7.74 -9.74 23.95
C GLY A 355 7.05 -11.03 23.48
N ASP A 356 5.82 -11.24 23.92
CA ASP A 356 4.93 -12.33 23.50
C ASP A 356 3.97 -11.94 22.36
N ARG A 357 4.15 -10.73 21.79
CA ARG A 357 3.36 -10.24 20.66
C ARG A 357 4.26 -9.85 19.48
N HIS A 358 3.68 -9.86 18.29
CA HIS A 358 4.37 -9.60 17.04
C HIS A 358 3.77 -8.38 16.34
N LEU A 359 4.61 -7.36 16.11
CA LEU A 359 4.23 -6.17 15.35
C LEU A 359 4.06 -6.53 13.88
N GLN A 360 2.82 -6.47 13.38
CA GLN A 360 2.49 -6.85 12.00
C GLN A 360 2.51 -5.66 11.05
N MET A 361 2.00 -4.51 11.48
CA MET A 361 1.94 -3.30 10.64
C MET A 361 2.22 -2.06 11.46
N LEU A 362 2.93 -1.11 10.84
CA LEU A 362 3.10 0.26 11.29
C LEU A 362 2.59 1.19 10.18
N PHE A 363 1.87 2.25 10.51
CA PHE A 363 1.37 3.21 9.55
C PHE A 363 1.36 4.63 10.12
N ARG A 364 1.52 5.61 9.23
CA ARG A 364 1.43 7.03 9.56
C ARG A 364 0.06 7.60 9.18
N MET A 365 -0.35 8.66 9.85
CA MET A 365 -1.61 9.35 9.63
C MET A 365 -1.42 10.87 9.63
N GLY A 366 -2.33 11.57 8.96
CA GLY A 366 -2.38 13.03 8.88
C GLY A 366 -3.33 13.50 7.78
N TYR A 367 -3.39 14.79 7.55
CA TYR A 367 -4.27 15.37 6.54
C TYR A 367 -3.46 15.82 5.32
N ALA A 368 -3.91 15.40 4.15
CA ALA A 368 -3.41 15.85 2.85
C ALA A 368 -4.51 15.69 1.79
N PRO A 369 -4.42 16.35 0.64
CA PRO A 369 -5.29 16.05 -0.48
C PRO A 369 -5.28 14.56 -0.83
N MET A 370 -6.42 14.03 -1.27
CA MET A 370 -6.49 12.65 -1.73
C MET A 370 -5.62 12.48 -2.98
N PRO A 371 -4.68 11.52 -3.00
CA PRO A 371 -3.87 11.29 -4.19
C PRO A 371 -4.68 10.67 -5.32
N ALA A 372 -4.17 10.79 -6.54
CA ALA A 372 -4.69 10.08 -7.69
C ALA A 372 -4.66 8.55 -7.47
N PRO A 373 -5.52 7.78 -8.14
CA PRO A 373 -5.50 6.33 -8.06
C PRO A 373 -4.19 5.77 -8.62
N SER A 374 -3.65 4.74 -7.97
CA SER A 374 -2.51 3.97 -8.46
C SER A 374 -2.94 2.94 -9.51
N PRO A 375 -2.04 2.49 -10.39
CA PRO A 375 -2.34 1.46 -11.37
C PRO A 375 -2.94 0.19 -10.74
N ARG A 376 -3.85 -0.45 -11.49
CA ARG A 376 -4.41 -1.77 -11.14
C ARG A 376 -4.49 -2.64 -12.37
N ARG A 377 -4.12 -3.92 -12.20
CA ARG A 377 -4.34 -4.96 -13.20
C ARG A 377 -5.85 -5.11 -13.43
N PRO A 378 -6.30 -5.33 -14.66
CA PRO A 378 -7.69 -5.66 -14.90
C PRO A 378 -8.03 -7.00 -14.24
N ILE A 379 -9.30 -7.18 -13.91
CA ILE A 379 -9.76 -8.40 -13.23
C ILE A 379 -9.48 -9.66 -14.04
N GLU A 380 -9.47 -9.55 -15.37
CA GLU A 380 -9.18 -10.63 -16.31
C GLU A 380 -7.77 -11.21 -16.15
N ASP A 381 -6.80 -10.39 -15.75
CA ASP A 381 -5.42 -10.82 -15.48
C ASP A 381 -5.26 -11.46 -14.09
N VAL A 382 -6.29 -11.41 -13.26
CA VAL A 382 -6.29 -11.93 -11.89
C VAL A 382 -7.08 -13.25 -11.80
N ILE A 383 -8.07 -13.44 -12.66
CA ILE A 383 -8.97 -14.59 -12.62
C ILE A 383 -8.43 -15.74 -13.47
N ILE A 384 -8.51 -16.96 -12.92
CA ILE A 384 -8.50 -18.22 -13.66
C ILE A 384 -9.94 -18.76 -13.70
N ALA A 385 -10.52 -18.89 -14.88
CA ALA A 385 -11.90 -19.34 -15.09
C ALA A 385 -11.96 -20.61 -15.94
#